data_5e862465d67ab6fa34d419e750aaa9cd
#
_entry.id   5e862465d67ab6fa34d419e750aaa9cd
#
_cell.length_a   1.000
_cell.length_b   1.000
_cell.length_c   1.000
_cell.angle_alpha   90.00
_cell.angle_beta   90.00
_cell.angle_gamma   90.00
#
_symmetry.space_group_name_H-M   'P 1'
#
loop_
_entity.id
_entity.type
_entity.pdbx_description
1 polymer ?
#
loop_
_entity_poly.entity_id
_entity_poly.type
_entity_poly.pdbx_seq_one_letter_code
_entity_poly.pdbx_strand_id
1 'polypeptide(L)'
;MDPVAGVRAAQALRELGRFDQAAEMASRVLVVQPANIDAMLELGRAHIARGQAFYGIAALEGARDARPSDWRSWSLLGAAYEQVRRPDDARAAWAQALVLSPENPDVLSNMAMSAMTRGDAAGAEPLLRRAVAQPGASLKVRLNLAMVLGLTGKLAEAEQMLRRDLPPEAADRNLAWLRERAGGTGVDQARTWGSLQGG
;
A
#
# COMPACT_ATOMS: atom_id res chain seq x y z
N MET A 1 -28.65 10.31 4.88
CA MET A 1 -27.71 9.77 3.90
C MET A 1 -27.71 8.26 4.04
N ASP A 2 -27.84 7.52 2.95
CA ASP A 2 -27.67 6.06 2.98
C ASP A 2 -26.20 5.69 3.25
N PRO A 3 -25.89 4.96 4.34
CA PRO A 3 -24.51 4.63 4.69
C PRO A 3 -23.79 3.79 3.64
N VAL A 4 -24.49 2.87 2.96
CA VAL A 4 -23.90 2.02 1.90
C VAL A 4 -23.50 2.87 0.69
N ALA A 5 -24.40 3.76 0.25
CA ALA A 5 -24.08 4.69 -0.84
C ALA A 5 -22.96 5.66 -0.46
N GLY A 6 -22.92 6.11 0.80
CA GLY A 6 -21.86 6.97 1.33
C GLY A 6 -20.48 6.31 1.31
N VAL A 7 -20.38 5.04 1.74
CA VAL A 7 -19.10 4.27 1.68
C VAL A 7 -18.64 4.10 0.23
N ARG A 8 -19.55 3.73 -0.69
CA ARG A 8 -19.20 3.60 -2.12
C ARG A 8 -18.73 4.91 -2.73
N ALA A 9 -19.36 6.02 -2.34
CA ALA A 9 -18.93 7.36 -2.79
C ALA A 9 -17.53 7.71 -2.26
N ALA A 10 -17.25 7.42 -0.98
CA ALA A 10 -15.93 7.63 -0.39
C ALA A 10 -14.86 6.80 -1.14
N GLN A 11 -15.15 5.55 -1.44
CA GLN A 11 -14.26 4.68 -2.21
C GLN A 11 -13.98 5.27 -3.61
N ALA A 12 -15.03 5.64 -4.35
CA ALA A 12 -14.90 6.22 -5.69
C ALA A 12 -14.07 7.53 -5.69
N LEU A 13 -14.31 8.39 -4.70
CA LEU A 13 -13.54 9.63 -4.52
C LEU A 13 -12.06 9.35 -4.27
N ARG A 14 -11.75 8.35 -3.44
CA ARG A 14 -10.37 7.93 -3.16
C ARG A 14 -9.69 7.39 -4.43
N GLU A 15 -10.38 6.58 -5.22
CA GLU A 15 -9.87 6.03 -6.49
C GLU A 15 -9.61 7.13 -7.53
N LEU A 16 -10.36 8.23 -7.48
CA LEU A 16 -10.13 9.43 -8.29
C LEU A 16 -9.04 10.37 -7.73
N GLY A 17 -8.34 9.98 -6.66
CA GLY A 17 -7.33 10.82 -5.99
C GLY A 17 -7.89 11.98 -5.16
N ARG A 18 -9.22 12.06 -4.98
CA ARG A 18 -9.91 13.11 -4.23
C ARG A 18 -9.97 12.78 -2.75
N PHE A 19 -8.80 12.64 -2.13
CA PHE A 19 -8.65 12.06 -0.78
C PHE A 19 -9.36 12.86 0.32
N ASP A 20 -9.35 14.20 0.24
CA ASP A 20 -10.05 15.05 1.23
C ASP A 20 -11.55 14.80 1.21
N GLN A 21 -12.13 14.74 0.01
CA GLN A 21 -13.55 14.48 -0.15
C GLN A 21 -13.93 13.04 0.21
N ALA A 22 -13.02 12.08 -0.04
CA ALA A 22 -13.21 10.71 0.41
C ALA A 22 -13.25 10.62 1.95
N ALA A 23 -12.32 11.29 2.63
CA ALA A 23 -12.28 11.35 4.09
C ALA A 23 -13.53 12.04 4.67
N GLU A 24 -13.94 13.17 4.08
CA GLU A 24 -15.17 13.87 4.47
C GLU A 24 -16.41 12.98 4.30
N MET A 25 -16.53 12.30 3.15
CA MET A 25 -17.66 11.41 2.89
C MET A 25 -17.73 10.25 3.88
N ALA A 26 -16.58 9.60 4.16
CA ALA A 26 -16.49 8.54 5.16
C ALA A 26 -16.86 9.04 6.56
N SER A 27 -16.39 10.23 6.94
CA SER A 27 -16.73 10.86 8.22
C SER A 27 -18.23 11.15 8.34
N ARG A 28 -18.87 11.61 7.26
CA ARG A 28 -20.34 11.82 7.23
C ARG A 28 -21.11 10.51 7.45
N VAL A 29 -20.62 9.39 6.91
CA VAL A 29 -21.21 8.07 7.20
C VAL A 29 -21.08 7.74 8.66
N LEU A 30 -19.93 7.99 9.28
CA LEU A 30 -19.68 7.70 10.70
C LEU A 30 -20.50 8.58 11.65
N VAL A 31 -20.93 9.78 11.24
CA VAL A 31 -21.88 10.61 12.01
C VAL A 31 -23.25 9.92 12.11
N VAL A 32 -23.70 9.28 11.00
CA VAL A 32 -25.02 8.59 10.97
C VAL A 32 -24.92 7.18 11.54
N GLN A 33 -23.80 6.51 11.32
CA GLN A 33 -23.54 5.13 11.72
C GLN A 33 -22.13 4.98 12.29
N PRO A 34 -21.92 5.34 13.58
CA PRO A 34 -20.59 5.37 14.20
C PRO A 34 -19.83 4.04 14.19
N ALA A 35 -20.54 2.90 14.16
CA ALA A 35 -19.97 1.56 14.13
C ALA A 35 -19.79 0.99 12.70
N ASN A 36 -19.87 1.81 11.66
CA ASN A 36 -19.72 1.36 10.28
C ASN A 36 -18.23 1.08 9.97
N ILE A 37 -17.87 -0.20 9.99
CA ILE A 37 -16.49 -0.66 9.80
C ILE A 37 -15.94 -0.26 8.41
N ASP A 38 -16.74 -0.39 7.37
CA ASP A 38 -16.27 -0.07 6.01
C ASP A 38 -16.03 1.45 5.85
N ALA A 39 -16.82 2.30 6.51
CA ALA A 39 -16.56 3.73 6.58
C ALA A 39 -15.28 4.06 7.37
N MET A 40 -15.03 3.37 8.50
CA MET A 40 -13.78 3.50 9.25
C MET A 40 -12.56 3.12 8.40
N LEU A 41 -12.66 2.02 7.64
CA LEU A 41 -11.59 1.58 6.74
C LEU A 41 -11.34 2.59 5.61
N GLU A 42 -12.41 3.12 4.98
CA GLU A 42 -12.26 4.13 3.92
C GLU A 42 -11.72 5.46 4.45
N LEU A 43 -12.09 5.89 5.65
CA LEU A 43 -11.50 7.06 6.31
C LEU A 43 -10.00 6.86 6.53
N GLY A 44 -9.61 5.70 7.05
CA GLY A 44 -8.20 5.36 7.22
C GLY A 44 -7.42 5.35 5.90
N ARG A 45 -7.98 4.72 4.85
CA ARG A 45 -7.37 4.69 3.51
C ARG A 45 -7.18 6.09 2.92
N ALA A 46 -8.19 6.95 3.04
CA ALA A 46 -8.12 8.31 2.53
C ALA A 46 -7.00 9.12 3.23
N HIS A 47 -6.90 9.01 4.55
CA HIS A 47 -5.84 9.69 5.31
C HIS A 47 -4.44 9.13 5.00
N ILE A 48 -4.28 7.81 4.85
CA ILE A 48 -3.02 7.20 4.43
C ILE A 48 -2.62 7.70 3.04
N ALA A 49 -3.57 7.70 2.08
CA ALA A 49 -3.30 8.09 0.70
C ALA A 49 -2.87 9.55 0.56
N ARG A 50 -3.38 10.46 1.42
CA ARG A 50 -2.95 11.87 1.43
C ARG A 50 -1.70 12.14 2.28
N GLY A 51 -1.06 11.13 2.84
CA GLY A 51 0.14 11.29 3.69
C GLY A 51 -0.15 11.77 5.10
N GLN A 52 -1.37 11.67 5.58
CA GLN A 52 -1.83 12.15 6.88
C GLN A 52 -2.40 11.02 7.74
N ALA A 53 -1.73 9.87 7.77
CA ALA A 53 -2.19 8.65 8.43
C ALA A 53 -2.53 8.84 9.92
N PHE A 54 -1.88 9.79 10.60
CA PHE A 54 -2.17 10.08 12.01
C PHE A 54 -3.67 10.28 12.27
N TYR A 55 -4.37 11.00 11.40
CA TYR A 55 -5.80 11.26 11.54
C TYR A 55 -6.69 10.04 11.26
N GLY A 56 -6.15 9.02 10.59
CA GLY A 56 -6.87 7.78 10.30
C GLY A 56 -6.73 6.69 11.35
N ILE A 57 -5.71 6.77 12.22
CA ILE A 57 -5.37 5.68 13.16
C ILE A 57 -6.54 5.32 14.07
N ALA A 58 -7.17 6.30 14.71
CA ALA A 58 -8.28 6.05 15.63
C ALA A 58 -9.47 5.32 14.95
N ALA A 59 -9.80 5.68 13.72
CA ALA A 59 -10.84 5.00 12.95
C ALA A 59 -10.44 3.54 12.62
N LEU A 60 -9.18 3.32 12.24
CA LEU A 60 -8.66 1.98 11.95
C LEU A 60 -8.58 1.10 13.19
N GLU A 61 -8.23 1.66 14.34
CA GLU A 61 -8.27 0.97 15.64
C GLU A 61 -9.71 0.60 15.99
N GLY A 62 -10.66 1.52 15.82
CA GLY A 62 -12.09 1.23 16.00
C GLY A 62 -12.59 0.10 15.08
N ALA A 63 -12.16 0.08 13.81
CA ALA A 63 -12.50 -0.99 12.87
C ALA A 63 -11.90 -2.34 13.30
N ARG A 64 -10.64 -2.35 13.78
CA ARG A 64 -9.96 -3.53 14.32
C ARG A 64 -10.72 -4.07 15.56
N ASP A 65 -11.07 -3.21 16.49
CA ASP A 65 -11.72 -3.60 17.75
C ASP A 65 -13.13 -4.12 17.50
N ALA A 66 -13.86 -3.54 16.54
CA ALA A 66 -15.18 -4.00 16.14
C ALA A 66 -15.14 -5.33 15.37
N ARG A 67 -14.08 -5.63 14.63
CA ARG A 67 -13.90 -6.89 13.88
C ARG A 67 -12.42 -7.33 13.89
N PRO A 68 -11.94 -7.93 15.00
CA PRO A 68 -10.53 -8.32 15.15
C PRO A 68 -10.05 -9.36 14.12
N SER A 69 -10.98 -10.12 13.53
CA SER A 69 -10.68 -11.13 12.48
C SER A 69 -10.60 -10.55 11.06
N ASP A 70 -10.84 -9.25 10.87
CA ASP A 70 -10.71 -8.60 9.56
C ASP A 70 -9.25 -8.17 9.33
N TRP A 71 -8.53 -8.90 8.48
CA TRP A 71 -7.14 -8.60 8.15
C TRP A 71 -6.94 -7.19 7.57
N ARG A 72 -7.98 -6.58 6.95
CA ARG A 72 -7.89 -5.27 6.30
C ARG A 72 -7.56 -4.16 7.30
N SER A 73 -8.19 -4.18 8.48
CA SER A 73 -7.90 -3.20 9.54
C SER A 73 -6.45 -3.29 10.01
N TRP A 74 -5.95 -4.51 10.24
CA TRP A 74 -4.56 -4.76 10.62
C TRP A 74 -3.57 -4.33 9.54
N SER A 75 -3.85 -4.62 8.26
CA SER A 75 -3.02 -4.19 7.15
C SER A 75 -2.93 -2.67 7.02
N LEU A 76 -4.07 -1.98 7.15
CA LEU A 76 -4.12 -0.51 7.10
C LEU A 76 -3.47 0.14 8.31
N LEU A 77 -3.63 -0.42 9.51
CA LEU A 77 -2.89 0.03 10.70
C LEU A 77 -1.39 -0.08 10.50
N GLY A 78 -0.90 -1.17 9.91
CA GLY A 78 0.50 -1.31 9.57
C GLY A 78 1.00 -0.18 8.66
N ALA A 79 0.26 0.14 7.60
CA ALA A 79 0.59 1.24 6.70
C ALA A 79 0.53 2.61 7.39
N ALA A 80 -0.45 2.82 8.27
CA ALA A 80 -0.59 4.06 9.04
C ALA A 80 0.57 4.23 10.04
N TYR A 81 0.91 3.19 10.77
CA TYR A 81 2.02 3.21 11.74
C TYR A 81 3.38 3.44 11.05
N GLU A 82 3.62 2.83 9.89
CA GLU A 82 4.82 3.10 9.10
C GLU A 82 4.93 4.58 8.72
N GLN A 83 3.83 5.18 8.27
CA GLN A 83 3.78 6.58 7.85
C GLN A 83 4.04 7.56 9.01
N VAL A 84 3.60 7.21 10.24
CA VAL A 84 3.83 8.02 11.45
C VAL A 84 5.11 7.61 12.21
N ARG A 85 6.03 6.88 11.55
CA ARG A 85 7.33 6.48 12.09
C ARG A 85 7.27 5.57 13.31
N ARG A 86 6.31 4.65 13.32
CA ARG A 86 6.15 3.58 14.32
C ARG A 86 6.38 2.20 13.67
N PRO A 87 7.61 1.89 13.23
CA PRO A 87 7.89 0.71 12.41
C PRO A 87 7.67 -0.62 13.16
N ASP A 88 7.83 -0.65 14.47
CA ASP A 88 7.61 -1.87 15.26
C ASP A 88 6.13 -2.21 15.33
N ASP A 89 5.27 -1.21 15.56
CA ASP A 89 3.83 -1.37 15.54
C ASP A 89 3.34 -1.74 14.12
N ALA A 90 3.94 -1.17 13.09
CA ALA A 90 3.62 -1.52 11.71
C ALA A 90 3.90 -3.01 11.43
N ARG A 91 5.09 -3.51 11.82
CA ARG A 91 5.45 -4.92 11.65
C ARG A 91 4.51 -5.85 12.42
N ALA A 92 4.18 -5.50 13.67
CA ALA A 92 3.24 -6.28 14.47
C ALA A 92 1.85 -6.35 13.84
N ALA A 93 1.34 -5.22 13.33
CA ALA A 93 0.05 -5.16 12.67
C ALA A 93 0.03 -5.98 11.38
N TRP A 94 1.06 -5.90 10.53
CA TRP A 94 1.14 -6.72 9.32
C TRP A 94 1.34 -8.21 9.63
N ALA A 95 2.09 -8.56 10.66
CA ALA A 95 2.20 -9.95 11.10
C ALA A 95 0.84 -10.52 11.47
N GLN A 96 0.03 -9.75 12.21
CA GLN A 96 -1.34 -10.15 12.55
C GLN A 96 -2.24 -10.24 11.30
N ALA A 97 -2.10 -9.32 10.34
CA ALA A 97 -2.81 -9.40 9.07
C ALA A 97 -2.49 -10.69 8.30
N LEU A 98 -1.23 -11.15 8.30
CA LEU A 98 -0.82 -12.40 7.66
C LEU A 98 -1.29 -13.65 8.42
N VAL A 99 -1.47 -13.59 9.76
CA VAL A 99 -2.12 -14.67 10.50
C VAL A 99 -3.57 -14.86 10.03
N LEU A 100 -4.27 -13.76 9.76
CA LEU A 100 -5.68 -13.75 9.35
C LEU A 100 -5.86 -14.01 7.83
N SER A 101 -4.90 -13.60 7.03
CA SER A 101 -4.88 -13.78 5.57
C SER A 101 -3.48 -14.19 5.11
N PRO A 102 -3.13 -15.48 5.24
CA PRO A 102 -1.81 -15.99 4.88
C PRO A 102 -1.47 -15.71 3.42
N GLU A 103 -0.21 -15.34 3.15
CA GLU A 103 0.30 -15.03 1.81
C GLU A 103 -0.46 -13.89 1.09
N ASN A 104 -1.14 -13.03 1.83
CA ASN A 104 -1.85 -11.88 1.23
C ASN A 104 -0.86 -10.98 0.46
N PRO A 105 -1.02 -10.81 -0.87
CA PRO A 105 -0.03 -10.11 -1.68
C PRO A 105 0.11 -8.63 -1.34
N ASP A 106 -0.96 -7.96 -0.94
CA ASP A 106 -0.91 -6.54 -0.56
C ASP A 106 -0.18 -6.34 0.77
N VAL A 107 -0.39 -7.23 1.74
CA VAL A 107 0.30 -7.18 3.04
C VAL A 107 1.78 -7.47 2.86
N LEU A 108 2.14 -8.52 2.12
CA LEU A 108 3.54 -8.85 1.80
C LEU A 108 4.23 -7.70 1.07
N SER A 109 3.54 -7.07 0.12
CA SER A 109 4.08 -5.91 -0.61
C SER A 109 4.30 -4.70 0.30
N ASN A 110 3.37 -4.41 1.21
CA ASN A 110 3.54 -3.32 2.18
C ASN A 110 4.75 -3.56 3.10
N MET A 111 4.92 -4.78 3.59
CA MET A 111 6.10 -5.17 4.40
C MET A 111 7.40 -5.02 3.61
N ALA A 112 7.41 -5.42 2.35
CA ALA A 112 8.57 -5.28 1.47
C ALA A 112 8.93 -3.81 1.23
N MET A 113 7.94 -2.97 0.97
CA MET A 113 8.15 -1.52 0.79
C MET A 113 8.64 -0.85 2.07
N SER A 114 8.16 -1.29 3.23
CA SER A 114 8.71 -0.86 4.52
C SER A 114 10.18 -1.28 4.69
N ALA A 115 10.56 -2.51 4.29
CA ALA A 115 11.95 -2.93 4.27
C ALA A 115 12.81 -2.04 3.34
N MET A 116 12.30 -1.72 2.13
CA MET A 116 12.95 -0.80 1.20
C MET A 116 13.22 0.58 1.81
N THR A 117 12.26 1.16 2.53
CA THR A 117 12.45 2.48 3.17
C THR A 117 13.52 2.47 4.27
N ARG A 118 13.85 1.30 4.81
CA ARG A 118 14.95 1.10 5.76
C ARG A 118 16.27 0.71 5.09
N GLY A 119 16.32 0.65 3.76
CA GLY A 119 17.50 0.23 3.00
C GLY A 119 17.70 -1.29 2.91
N ASP A 120 16.74 -2.09 3.38
CA ASP A 120 16.79 -3.55 3.33
C ASP A 120 16.15 -4.10 2.05
N ALA A 121 16.83 -3.87 0.93
CA ALA A 121 16.40 -4.40 -0.36
C ALA A 121 16.48 -5.93 -0.43
N ALA A 122 17.43 -6.54 0.28
CA ALA A 122 17.59 -7.98 0.34
C ALA A 122 16.41 -8.66 1.07
N GLY A 123 15.89 -8.03 2.12
CA GLY A 123 14.69 -8.50 2.81
C GLY A 123 13.39 -8.24 2.05
N ALA A 124 13.36 -7.21 1.21
CA ALA A 124 12.17 -6.87 0.42
C ALA A 124 11.90 -7.85 -0.73
N GLU A 125 12.93 -8.32 -1.43
CA GLU A 125 12.78 -9.18 -2.61
C GLU A 125 12.01 -10.50 -2.32
N PRO A 126 12.37 -11.31 -1.31
CA PRO A 126 11.66 -12.56 -1.05
C PRO A 126 10.18 -12.33 -0.68
N LEU A 127 9.84 -11.25 0.00
CA LEU A 127 8.46 -10.90 0.30
C LEU A 127 7.66 -10.59 -0.98
N LEU A 128 8.24 -9.82 -1.89
CA LEU A 128 7.58 -9.49 -3.17
C LEU A 128 7.49 -10.69 -4.11
N ARG A 129 8.49 -11.58 -4.13
CA ARG A 129 8.39 -12.84 -4.90
C ARG A 129 7.24 -13.72 -4.41
N ARG A 130 7.07 -13.83 -3.08
CA ARG A 130 5.91 -14.52 -2.49
C ARG A 130 4.61 -13.84 -2.87
N ALA A 131 4.56 -12.51 -2.79
CA ALA A 131 3.37 -11.73 -3.15
C ALA A 131 2.96 -11.92 -4.61
N VAL A 132 3.92 -11.86 -5.55
CA VAL A 132 3.68 -12.01 -6.99
C VAL A 132 3.26 -13.44 -7.36
N ALA A 133 3.68 -14.43 -6.58
CA ALA A 133 3.26 -15.83 -6.79
C ALA A 133 1.77 -16.07 -6.48
N GLN A 134 1.09 -15.14 -5.80
CA GLN A 134 -0.32 -15.28 -5.45
C GLN A 134 -1.22 -14.90 -6.62
N PRO A 135 -2.33 -15.63 -6.87
CA PRO A 135 -3.26 -15.34 -7.96
C PRO A 135 -3.90 -13.95 -7.91
N GLY A 136 -4.00 -13.36 -6.71
CA GLY A 136 -4.55 -12.02 -6.47
C GLY A 136 -3.53 -10.87 -6.56
N ALA A 137 -2.28 -11.13 -6.99
CA ALA A 137 -1.25 -10.11 -7.08
C ALA A 137 -1.62 -9.01 -8.08
N SER A 138 -1.77 -7.78 -7.58
CA SER A 138 -2.11 -6.61 -8.40
C SER A 138 -0.93 -6.18 -9.28
N LEU A 139 -1.20 -5.35 -10.28
CA LEU A 139 -0.13 -4.71 -11.09
C LEU A 139 0.87 -3.97 -10.19
N LYS A 140 0.37 -3.24 -9.17
CA LYS A 140 1.23 -2.53 -8.22
C LYS A 140 2.23 -3.46 -7.53
N VAL A 141 1.80 -4.63 -7.08
CA VAL A 141 2.69 -5.62 -6.42
C VAL A 141 3.77 -6.10 -7.38
N ARG A 142 3.43 -6.37 -8.64
CA ARG A 142 4.41 -6.78 -9.66
C ARG A 142 5.40 -5.68 -9.99
N LEU A 143 4.93 -4.43 -10.08
CA LEU A 143 5.81 -3.28 -10.33
C LEU A 143 6.74 -3.01 -9.13
N ASN A 144 6.30 -3.22 -7.89
CA ASN A 144 7.15 -3.13 -6.72
C ASN A 144 8.28 -4.18 -6.77
N LEU A 145 8.00 -5.42 -7.23
CA LEU A 145 9.05 -6.42 -7.43
C LEU A 145 10.04 -5.98 -8.52
N ALA A 146 9.55 -5.50 -9.66
CA ALA A 146 10.42 -5.00 -10.72
C ALA A 146 11.33 -3.86 -10.23
N MET A 147 10.81 -2.95 -9.40
CA MET A 147 11.62 -1.90 -8.77
C MET A 147 12.73 -2.49 -7.91
N VAL A 148 12.40 -3.39 -6.99
CA VAL A 148 13.40 -3.98 -6.08
C VAL A 148 14.46 -4.74 -6.87
N LEU A 149 14.07 -5.52 -7.87
CA LEU A 149 15.00 -6.24 -8.76
C LEU A 149 15.94 -5.27 -9.48
N GLY A 150 15.41 -4.20 -10.05
CA GLY A 150 16.23 -3.20 -10.74
C GLY A 150 17.23 -2.51 -9.82
N LEU A 151 16.81 -2.11 -8.62
CA LEU A 151 17.65 -1.45 -7.63
C LEU A 151 18.72 -2.38 -7.03
N THR A 152 18.46 -3.69 -7.00
CA THR A 152 19.42 -4.72 -6.55
C THR A 152 20.31 -5.26 -7.68
N GLY A 153 20.31 -4.62 -8.87
CA GLY A 153 21.17 -4.97 -10.00
C GLY A 153 20.62 -6.05 -10.92
N LYS A 154 19.41 -6.57 -10.67
CA LYS A 154 18.75 -7.58 -11.53
C LYS A 154 17.93 -6.93 -12.64
N LEU A 155 18.57 -5.98 -13.38
CA LEU A 155 17.89 -5.14 -14.38
C LEU A 155 17.23 -5.94 -15.51
N ALA A 156 17.82 -7.06 -15.93
CA ALA A 156 17.24 -7.88 -17.00
C ALA A 156 15.90 -8.52 -16.58
N GLU A 157 15.81 -8.99 -15.34
CA GLU A 157 14.58 -9.56 -14.80
C GLU A 157 13.51 -8.46 -14.60
N ALA A 158 13.93 -7.30 -14.09
CA ALA A 158 13.05 -6.13 -13.96
C ALA A 158 12.50 -5.69 -15.33
N GLU A 159 13.35 -5.63 -16.37
CA GLU A 159 12.94 -5.29 -17.73
C GLU A 159 11.90 -6.26 -18.28
N GLN A 160 12.14 -7.56 -18.13
CA GLN A 160 11.18 -8.57 -18.57
C GLN A 160 9.81 -8.37 -17.93
N MET A 161 9.75 -8.10 -16.62
CA MET A 161 8.50 -7.85 -15.90
C MET A 161 7.82 -6.56 -16.38
N LEU A 162 8.57 -5.46 -16.48
CA LEU A 162 8.02 -4.17 -16.89
C LEU A 162 7.45 -4.21 -18.30
N ARG A 163 8.17 -4.86 -19.27
CA ARG A 163 7.71 -4.98 -20.65
C ARG A 163 6.48 -5.90 -20.79
N ARG A 164 6.34 -6.89 -19.92
CA ARG A 164 5.14 -7.74 -19.88
C ARG A 164 3.91 -6.98 -19.37
N ASP A 165 4.10 -6.15 -18.34
CA ASP A 165 3.00 -5.61 -17.52
C ASP A 165 2.63 -4.17 -17.88
N LEU A 166 3.46 -3.45 -18.65
CA LEU A 166 3.26 -2.05 -19.01
C LEU A 166 3.31 -1.79 -20.53
N PRO A 167 2.63 -0.74 -21.00
CA PRO A 167 2.86 -0.22 -22.34
C PRO A 167 4.35 0.15 -22.58
N PRO A 168 4.86 0.04 -23.83
CA PRO A 168 6.29 0.23 -24.13
C PRO A 168 6.90 1.52 -23.55
N GLU A 169 6.22 2.65 -23.74
CA GLU A 169 6.70 3.96 -23.26
C GLU A 169 6.78 4.04 -21.72
N ALA A 170 5.83 3.42 -21.02
CA ALA A 170 5.84 3.35 -19.56
C ALA A 170 6.94 2.42 -19.06
N ALA A 171 7.14 1.27 -19.71
CA ALA A 171 8.25 0.37 -19.41
C ALA A 171 9.61 1.06 -19.61
N ASP A 172 9.79 1.79 -20.71
CA ASP A 172 11.04 2.50 -21.00
C ASP A 172 11.33 3.61 -19.96
N ARG A 173 10.33 4.38 -19.54
CA ARG A 173 10.49 5.37 -18.46
C ARG A 173 10.92 4.73 -17.14
N ASN A 174 10.28 3.63 -16.76
CA ASN A 174 10.63 2.91 -15.53
C ASN A 174 12.06 2.32 -15.60
N LEU A 175 12.43 1.76 -16.74
CA LEU A 175 13.79 1.22 -16.96
C LEU A 175 14.87 2.29 -16.93
N ALA A 176 14.62 3.45 -17.55
CA ALA A 176 15.55 4.57 -17.48
C ALA A 176 15.77 5.00 -16.03
N TRP A 177 14.69 5.14 -15.25
CA TRP A 177 14.75 5.48 -13.84
C TRP A 177 15.56 4.45 -13.02
N LEU A 178 15.35 3.15 -13.27
CA LEU A 178 16.08 2.07 -12.60
C LEU A 178 17.58 2.09 -12.94
N ARG A 179 17.93 2.30 -14.22
CA ARG A 179 19.34 2.35 -14.65
C ARG A 179 20.12 3.49 -14.01
N GLU A 180 19.49 4.63 -13.82
CA GLU A 180 20.11 5.78 -13.14
C GLU A 180 20.38 5.51 -11.65
N ARG A 181 19.60 4.61 -11.03
CA ARG A 181 19.60 4.39 -9.57
C ARG A 181 20.07 3.02 -9.13
N ALA A 182 20.40 2.15 -10.06
CA ALA A 182 20.93 0.84 -9.75
C ALA A 182 22.21 0.96 -8.90
N GLY A 183 22.20 0.34 -7.70
CA GLY A 183 23.32 0.39 -6.75
C GLY A 183 23.31 1.57 -5.76
N GLY A 184 22.28 2.42 -5.78
CA GLY A 184 22.12 3.52 -4.81
C GLY A 184 21.42 3.08 -3.51
N THR A 185 21.47 3.94 -2.47
CA THR A 185 20.79 3.71 -1.18
C THR A 185 19.28 3.94 -1.27
N GLY A 186 18.48 2.96 -0.81
CA GLY A 186 17.06 2.82 -1.13
C GLY A 186 16.04 3.81 -0.55
N VAL A 187 16.40 4.75 0.33
CA VAL A 187 15.41 5.52 1.11
C VAL A 187 14.62 6.53 0.27
N ASP A 188 15.27 7.24 -0.66
CA ASP A 188 14.59 8.20 -1.55
C ASP A 188 14.01 7.53 -2.80
N GLN A 189 14.45 6.33 -3.12
CA GLN A 189 14.11 5.59 -4.32
C GLN A 189 12.68 5.07 -4.30
N ALA A 190 12.22 4.55 -3.14
CA ALA A 190 10.87 4.02 -3.02
C ALA A 190 9.78 5.11 -3.13
N ARG A 191 10.07 6.35 -2.67
CA ARG A 191 9.13 7.47 -2.75
C ARG A 191 8.95 7.98 -4.19
N THR A 192 10.07 8.12 -4.91
CA THR A 192 10.04 8.58 -6.31
C THR A 192 9.50 7.52 -7.27
N TRP A 193 9.63 6.24 -6.96
CA TRP A 193 8.99 5.17 -7.73
C TRP A 193 7.47 5.26 -7.70
N GLY A 194 6.88 5.55 -6.52
CA GLY A 194 5.43 5.72 -6.39
C GLY A 194 4.87 6.82 -7.30
N SER A 195 5.63 7.91 -7.54
CA SER A 195 5.21 8.98 -8.43
C SER A 195 5.21 8.61 -9.92
N LEU A 196 5.98 7.59 -10.33
CA LEU A 196 5.98 7.08 -11.71
C LEU A 196 4.77 6.20 -12.03
N GLN A 197 4.11 5.68 -10.99
CA GLN A 197 2.96 4.76 -11.15
C GLN A 197 1.60 5.48 -11.09
N GLY A 198 1.57 6.74 -10.67
CA GLY A 198 0.36 7.56 -10.47
C GLY A 198 0.08 8.58 -11.57
N GLY A 199 0.77 8.50 -12.70
CA GLY A 199 0.58 9.39 -13.85
C GLY A 199 -0.13 8.70 -15.01
#